data_8f524a5c0867accb1c2ce5a023bcb564
#
_entry.id   8f524a5c0867accb1c2ce5a023bcb564
#
_cell.length_a   1.000
_cell.length_b   1.000
_cell.length_c   1.000
_cell.angle_alpha   90.00
_cell.angle_beta   90.00
_cell.angle_gamma   90.00
#
_symmetry.space_group_name_H-M   'P 1'
#
loop_
_entity.id
_entity.type
_entity.pdbx_description
1 polymer ?
#
loop_
_entity_poly.entity_id
_entity_poly.type
_entity_poly.pdbx_seq_one_letter_code
_entity_poly.pdbx_strand_id
1 'polypeptide(L)'
;MNNHKSEYGVIQTIRFMIRQAVKEAPAVLVWLVVDAILALILQLLELYVTPVLLRDIEEQIALKELVTTILFFSSGILLLTGLKEYINNATYQGKIEIRMSLCKAITEKIGATSYCNLGKKDFQEKKERTNQATSSNSSATEIIWIQLNQLVFCILGFLAYLFVMKRMNVLILAVTILAAVVSYLAAQRSVVWLQNNSCLLYTSPSPRDGLLSRMPSSA
;
A
#
# COMPACT_ATOMS: atom_id res chain seq x y z
N MET A 1 26.47 9.54 -1.55
CA MET A 1 25.41 8.61 -2.01
C MET A 1 25.16 8.85 -3.49
N ASN A 2 25.59 7.91 -4.35
CA ASN A 2 25.36 8.04 -5.80
C ASN A 2 23.87 7.92 -6.06
N ASN A 3 23.29 9.00 -6.52
CA ASN A 3 21.92 9.07 -7.03
C ASN A 3 21.88 8.25 -8.35
N HIS A 4 21.85 6.92 -8.23
CA HIS A 4 21.57 6.07 -9.39
C HIS A 4 20.11 6.31 -9.78
N LYS A 5 19.93 7.20 -10.75
CA LYS A 5 18.66 7.35 -11.47
C LYS A 5 18.20 5.94 -11.86
N SER A 6 17.00 5.56 -11.43
CA SER A 6 16.36 4.32 -11.84
C SER A 6 16.44 4.20 -13.37
N GLU A 7 17.06 3.15 -13.87
CA GLU A 7 17.20 2.89 -15.32
C GLU A 7 15.85 2.71 -16.00
N TYR A 8 14.82 2.37 -15.21
CA TYR A 8 13.43 2.12 -15.66
C TYR A 8 12.46 3.10 -15.00
N GLY A 9 11.56 3.65 -15.80
CA GLY A 9 10.48 4.50 -15.30
C GLY A 9 9.43 3.71 -14.50
N VAL A 10 8.74 4.37 -13.57
CA VAL A 10 7.67 3.78 -12.75
C VAL A 10 6.63 3.07 -13.61
N ILE A 11 6.22 3.69 -14.73
CA ILE A 11 5.22 3.12 -15.65
C ILE A 11 5.71 1.80 -16.27
N GLN A 12 7.00 1.72 -16.62
CA GLN A 12 7.58 0.50 -17.17
C GLN A 12 7.58 -0.64 -16.15
N THR A 13 7.90 -0.32 -14.90
CA THR A 13 7.87 -1.28 -13.79
C THR A 13 6.46 -1.79 -13.53
N ILE A 14 5.47 -0.90 -13.47
CA ILE A 14 4.05 -1.28 -13.32
C ILE A 14 3.60 -2.16 -14.48
N ARG A 15 3.91 -1.78 -15.71
CA ARG A 15 3.54 -2.57 -16.90
C ARG A 15 4.18 -3.97 -16.89
N PHE A 16 5.44 -4.07 -16.44
CA PHE A 16 6.13 -5.34 -16.29
C PHE A 16 5.43 -6.23 -15.26
N MET A 17 5.10 -5.69 -14.07
CA MET A 17 4.43 -6.44 -13.00
C MET A 17 3.03 -6.88 -13.41
N ILE A 18 2.25 -6.02 -14.08
CA ILE A 18 0.92 -6.39 -14.60
C ILE A 18 1.05 -7.51 -15.64
N ARG A 19 2.03 -7.44 -16.56
CA ARG A 19 2.25 -8.49 -17.54
C ARG A 19 2.60 -9.82 -16.88
N GLN A 20 3.43 -9.78 -15.82
CA GLN A 20 3.77 -10.97 -15.06
C GLN A 20 2.56 -11.56 -14.34
N ALA A 21 1.72 -10.70 -13.74
CA ALA A 21 0.48 -11.12 -13.11
C ALA A 21 -0.51 -11.77 -14.10
N VAL A 22 -0.69 -11.19 -15.28
CA VAL A 22 -1.55 -11.77 -16.33
C VAL A 22 -1.07 -13.16 -16.75
N LYS A 23 0.25 -13.38 -16.71
CA LYS A 23 0.86 -14.65 -17.13
C LYS A 23 0.75 -15.74 -16.06
N GLU A 24 1.07 -15.41 -14.81
CA GLU A 24 1.21 -16.38 -13.71
C GLU A 24 -0.07 -16.51 -12.86
N ALA A 25 -0.70 -15.39 -12.52
CA ALA A 25 -1.87 -15.36 -11.63
C ALA A 25 -2.86 -14.25 -12.04
N PRO A 26 -3.62 -14.40 -13.14
CA PRO A 26 -4.54 -13.36 -13.64
C PRO A 26 -5.64 -13.00 -12.63
N ALA A 27 -6.02 -13.93 -11.76
CA ALA A 27 -7.01 -13.72 -10.72
C ALA A 27 -6.63 -12.59 -9.75
N VAL A 28 -5.34 -12.33 -9.52
CA VAL A 28 -4.86 -11.25 -8.64
C VAL A 28 -5.34 -9.89 -9.11
N LEU A 29 -5.35 -9.65 -10.42
CA LEU A 29 -5.81 -8.36 -10.98
C LEU A 29 -7.32 -8.17 -10.78
N VAL A 30 -8.10 -9.23 -10.94
CA VAL A 30 -9.55 -9.20 -10.71
C VAL A 30 -9.83 -8.92 -9.23
N TRP A 31 -9.20 -9.66 -8.34
CA TRP A 31 -9.38 -9.49 -6.90
C TRP A 31 -8.94 -8.12 -6.40
N LEU A 32 -7.88 -7.54 -7.00
CA LEU A 32 -7.44 -6.18 -6.69
C LEU A 32 -8.52 -5.14 -6.98
N VAL A 33 -9.19 -5.25 -8.14
CA VAL A 33 -10.29 -4.34 -8.50
C VAL A 33 -11.50 -4.57 -7.58
N VAL A 34 -11.83 -5.82 -7.28
CA VAL A 34 -12.94 -6.17 -6.37
C VAL A 34 -12.67 -5.63 -4.96
N ASP A 35 -11.45 -5.77 -4.44
CA ASP A 35 -11.05 -5.22 -3.13
C ASP A 35 -11.19 -3.69 -3.10
N ALA A 36 -10.75 -3.00 -4.15
CA ALA A 36 -10.88 -1.55 -4.26
C ALA A 36 -12.37 -1.09 -4.29
N ILE A 37 -13.23 -1.83 -4.99
CA ILE A 37 -14.67 -1.55 -5.03
C ILE A 37 -15.30 -1.78 -3.65
N LEU A 38 -14.98 -2.88 -2.99
CA LEU A 38 -15.48 -3.17 -1.63
C LEU A 38 -15.01 -2.12 -0.62
N ALA A 39 -13.76 -1.69 -0.70
CA ALA A 39 -13.23 -0.61 0.12
C ALA A 39 -14.00 0.70 -0.09
N LEU A 40 -14.34 1.02 -1.35
CA LEU A 40 -15.15 2.19 -1.68
C LEU A 40 -16.56 2.08 -1.12
N ILE A 41 -17.23 0.93 -1.27
CA ILE A 41 -18.57 0.69 -0.73
C ILE A 41 -18.57 0.85 0.80
N LEU A 42 -17.57 0.27 1.47
CA LEU A 42 -17.41 0.37 2.91
C LEU A 42 -17.26 1.85 3.34
N GLN A 43 -16.41 2.60 2.67
CA GLN A 43 -16.20 4.03 2.97
C GLN A 43 -17.45 4.87 2.73
N LEU A 44 -18.20 4.61 1.66
CA LEU A 44 -19.46 5.30 1.41
C LEU A 44 -20.53 4.93 2.45
N LEU A 45 -20.57 3.69 2.90
CA LEU A 45 -21.47 3.24 3.96
C LEU A 45 -21.13 3.94 5.28
N GLU A 46 -19.87 3.99 5.68
CA GLU A 46 -19.40 4.71 6.87
C GLU A 46 -19.77 6.21 6.82
N LEU A 47 -19.59 6.84 5.65
CA LEU A 47 -19.98 8.23 5.44
C LEU A 47 -21.49 8.44 5.60
N TYR A 48 -22.30 7.47 5.16
CA TYR A 48 -23.75 7.57 5.19
C TYR A 48 -24.35 7.30 6.59
N VAL A 49 -23.68 6.52 7.42
CA VAL A 49 -24.13 6.20 8.80
C VAL A 49 -24.30 7.47 9.63
N THR A 50 -23.31 8.38 9.57
CA THR A 50 -23.32 9.60 10.41
C THR A 50 -24.56 10.48 10.22
N PRO A 51 -24.94 10.90 9.00
CA PRO A 51 -26.13 11.73 8.80
C PRO A 51 -27.44 11.00 9.12
N VAL A 52 -27.52 9.67 8.94
CA VAL A 52 -28.69 8.89 9.31
C VAL A 52 -28.89 8.89 10.83
N LEU A 53 -27.83 8.56 11.58
CA LEU A 53 -27.91 8.57 13.05
C LEU A 53 -28.20 9.96 13.62
N LEU A 54 -27.61 11.01 13.03
CA LEU A 54 -27.86 12.38 13.46
C LEU A 54 -29.34 12.75 13.26
N ARG A 55 -29.89 12.42 12.11
CA ARG A 55 -31.32 12.64 11.82
C ARG A 55 -32.24 11.88 12.80
N ASP A 56 -31.92 10.60 13.05
CA ASP A 56 -32.69 9.76 13.98
C ASP A 56 -32.71 10.36 15.42
N ILE A 57 -31.61 10.99 15.83
CA ILE A 57 -31.47 11.69 17.11
C ILE A 57 -32.28 13.02 17.09
N GLU A 58 -32.18 13.80 16.01
CA GLU A 58 -32.92 15.07 15.88
C GLU A 58 -34.43 14.86 15.86
N GLU A 59 -34.89 13.79 15.20
CA GLU A 59 -36.32 13.42 15.15
C GLU A 59 -36.80 12.76 16.45
N GLN A 60 -35.95 12.59 17.49
CA GLN A 60 -36.26 11.98 18.78
C GLN A 60 -36.93 10.60 18.63
N ILE A 61 -36.45 9.78 17.72
CA ILE A 61 -36.99 8.43 17.48
C ILE A 61 -36.88 7.58 18.75
N ALA A 62 -37.79 6.59 18.91
CA ALA A 62 -37.76 5.68 20.03
C ALA A 62 -36.44 4.96 20.15
N LEU A 63 -35.88 4.82 21.37
CA LEU A 63 -34.61 4.19 21.66
C LEU A 63 -34.43 2.82 20.97
N LYS A 64 -35.53 2.06 20.90
CA LYS A 64 -35.53 0.73 20.24
C LYS A 64 -35.23 0.85 18.75
N GLU A 65 -35.75 1.83 18.05
CA GLU A 65 -35.54 2.02 16.61
C GLU A 65 -34.11 2.50 16.34
N LEU A 66 -33.60 3.43 17.16
CA LEU A 66 -32.24 3.90 17.09
C LEU A 66 -31.23 2.75 17.25
N VAL A 67 -31.44 1.88 18.26
CA VAL A 67 -30.61 0.69 18.48
C VAL A 67 -30.67 -0.26 17.28
N THR A 68 -31.85 -0.45 16.70
CA THR A 68 -32.02 -1.29 15.51
C THR A 68 -31.24 -0.75 14.33
N THR A 69 -31.29 0.57 14.07
CA THR A 69 -30.51 1.25 13.03
C THR A 69 -29.01 1.04 13.23
N ILE A 70 -28.51 1.24 14.45
CA ILE A 70 -27.09 1.03 14.79
C ILE A 70 -26.68 -0.42 14.53
N LEU A 71 -27.47 -1.40 15.00
CA LEU A 71 -27.17 -2.82 14.80
C LEU A 71 -27.16 -3.21 13.31
N PHE A 72 -28.09 -2.66 12.52
CA PHE A 72 -28.16 -2.90 11.08
C PHE A 72 -26.88 -2.40 10.37
N PHE A 73 -26.49 -1.15 10.61
CA PHE A 73 -25.28 -0.59 10.01
C PHE A 73 -24.00 -1.31 10.50
N SER A 74 -23.91 -1.59 11.80
CA SER A 74 -22.76 -2.29 12.37
C SER A 74 -22.61 -3.70 11.79
N SER A 75 -23.70 -4.44 11.61
CA SER A 75 -23.67 -5.76 10.98
C SER A 75 -23.27 -5.67 9.51
N GLY A 76 -23.74 -4.68 8.77
CA GLY A 76 -23.35 -4.44 7.39
C GLY A 76 -21.87 -4.12 7.23
N ILE A 77 -21.33 -3.23 8.07
CA ILE A 77 -19.90 -2.90 8.10
C ILE A 77 -19.06 -4.14 8.44
N LEU A 78 -19.47 -4.93 9.44
CA LEU A 78 -18.77 -6.15 9.84
C LEU A 78 -18.73 -7.19 8.72
N LEU A 79 -19.85 -7.41 8.02
CA LEU A 79 -19.91 -8.34 6.89
C LEU A 79 -19.03 -7.88 5.72
N LEU A 80 -19.09 -6.60 5.36
CA LEU A 80 -18.27 -6.05 4.27
C LEU A 80 -16.78 -6.09 4.61
N THR A 81 -16.41 -5.77 5.86
CA THR A 81 -15.03 -5.85 6.31
C THR A 81 -14.53 -7.29 6.29
N GLY A 82 -15.32 -8.25 6.77
CA GLY A 82 -15.00 -9.68 6.71
C GLY A 82 -14.81 -10.18 5.28
N LEU A 83 -15.68 -9.76 4.36
CA LEU A 83 -15.57 -10.10 2.94
C LEU A 83 -14.30 -9.50 2.31
N LYS A 84 -13.98 -8.26 2.63
CA LYS A 84 -12.76 -7.58 2.17
C LYS A 84 -11.51 -8.32 2.66
N GLU A 85 -11.44 -8.68 3.95
CA GLU A 85 -10.31 -9.44 4.49
C GLU A 85 -10.18 -10.83 3.87
N TYR A 86 -11.29 -11.51 3.60
CA TYR A 86 -11.29 -12.77 2.87
C TYR A 86 -10.68 -12.64 1.48
N ILE A 87 -11.07 -11.61 0.71
CA ILE A 87 -10.53 -11.32 -0.62
C ILE A 87 -9.05 -10.97 -0.55
N ASN A 88 -8.65 -10.12 0.41
CA ASN A 88 -7.25 -9.76 0.60
C ASN A 88 -6.38 -11.00 0.87
N ASN A 89 -6.86 -11.92 1.71
CA ASN A 89 -6.16 -13.17 2.01
C ASN A 89 -6.10 -14.12 0.79
N ALA A 90 -7.19 -14.24 0.02
CA ALA A 90 -7.20 -15.01 -1.22
C ALA A 90 -6.22 -14.45 -2.26
N THR A 91 -6.11 -13.11 -2.34
CA THR A 91 -5.20 -12.42 -3.24
C THR A 91 -3.73 -12.61 -2.83
N TYR A 92 -3.46 -12.78 -1.54
CA TYR A 92 -2.11 -12.93 -1.00
C TYR A 92 -1.36 -14.12 -1.60
N GLN A 93 -2.04 -15.25 -1.77
CA GLN A 93 -1.45 -16.45 -2.39
C GLN A 93 -0.97 -16.18 -3.82
N GLY A 94 -1.80 -15.53 -4.63
CA GLY A 94 -1.41 -15.18 -6.00
C GLY A 94 -0.26 -14.16 -6.09
N LYS A 95 -0.16 -13.23 -5.14
CA LYS A 95 0.99 -12.31 -5.04
C LYS A 95 2.29 -13.06 -4.76
N ILE A 96 2.26 -14.04 -3.85
CA ILE A 96 3.39 -14.92 -3.57
C ILE A 96 3.78 -15.71 -4.81
N GLU A 97 2.83 -16.26 -5.56
CA GLU A 97 3.09 -17.03 -6.77
C GLU A 97 3.84 -16.19 -7.81
N ILE A 98 3.41 -14.95 -8.05
CA ILE A 98 4.10 -14.01 -8.94
C ILE A 98 5.53 -13.75 -8.47
N ARG A 99 5.73 -13.52 -7.16
CA ARG A 99 7.06 -13.31 -6.58
C ARG A 99 7.96 -14.53 -6.75
N MET A 100 7.42 -15.72 -6.50
CA MET A 100 8.17 -16.97 -6.64
C MET A 100 8.57 -17.25 -8.09
N SER A 101 7.71 -16.91 -9.06
CA SER A 101 8.04 -16.96 -10.50
C SER A 101 9.22 -16.03 -10.83
N LEU A 102 9.23 -14.82 -10.27
CA LEU A 102 10.37 -13.89 -10.43
C LEU A 102 11.66 -14.45 -9.79
N CYS A 103 11.58 -14.98 -8.58
CA CYS A 103 12.71 -15.62 -7.91
C CYS A 103 13.27 -16.80 -8.73
N LYS A 104 12.39 -17.62 -9.29
CA LYS A 104 12.77 -18.73 -10.18
C LYS A 104 13.54 -18.22 -11.40
N ALA A 105 12.99 -17.21 -12.11
CA ALA A 105 13.64 -16.62 -13.28
C ALA A 105 15.03 -16.00 -12.96
N ILE A 106 15.18 -15.40 -11.78
CA ILE A 106 16.45 -14.87 -11.29
C ILE A 106 17.45 -16.01 -11.06
N THR A 107 17.04 -17.07 -10.38
CA THR A 107 17.89 -18.23 -10.08
C THR A 107 18.35 -18.94 -11.35
N GLU A 108 17.46 -19.15 -12.31
CA GLU A 108 17.77 -19.72 -13.61
C GLU A 108 18.80 -18.87 -14.36
N LYS A 109 18.63 -17.56 -14.36
CA LYS A 109 19.58 -16.64 -15.01
C LYS A 109 20.95 -16.62 -14.34
N ILE A 110 21.00 -16.72 -13.01
CA ILE A 110 22.25 -16.85 -12.26
C ILE A 110 22.93 -18.17 -12.60
N GLY A 111 22.18 -19.28 -12.63
CA GLY A 111 22.73 -20.61 -12.96
C GLY A 111 23.24 -20.74 -14.40
N ALA A 112 22.62 -20.02 -15.35
CA ALA A 112 23.06 -19.98 -16.75
C ALA A 112 24.26 -19.04 -17.00
N THR A 113 24.67 -18.26 -15.99
CA THR A 113 25.77 -17.30 -16.13
C THR A 113 27.12 -17.97 -15.96
N SER A 114 28.11 -17.65 -16.83
CA SER A 114 29.44 -18.19 -16.73
C SER A 114 30.16 -17.81 -15.43
N TYR A 115 31.00 -18.72 -14.90
CA TYR A 115 31.70 -18.51 -13.63
C TYR A 115 32.52 -17.21 -13.59
N CYS A 116 33.16 -16.84 -14.70
CA CYS A 116 33.94 -15.60 -14.81
C CYS A 116 33.09 -14.34 -14.61
N ASN A 117 31.81 -14.39 -14.92
CA ASN A 117 30.90 -13.25 -14.73
C ASN A 117 30.38 -13.17 -13.31
N LEU A 118 30.27 -14.30 -12.59
CA LEU A 118 29.79 -14.33 -11.21
C LEU A 118 30.69 -13.53 -10.25
N GLY A 119 32.00 -13.46 -10.51
CA GLY A 119 33.00 -12.72 -9.72
C GLY A 119 32.99 -11.19 -9.98
N LYS A 120 32.33 -10.72 -11.03
CA LYS A 120 32.32 -9.29 -11.38
C LYS A 120 31.50 -8.48 -10.38
N LYS A 121 32.06 -7.37 -9.90
CA LYS A 121 31.42 -6.48 -8.94
C LYS A 121 30.04 -5.99 -9.41
N ASP A 122 29.90 -5.60 -10.68
CA ASP A 122 28.65 -5.15 -11.29
C ASP A 122 27.56 -6.25 -11.25
N PHE A 123 27.95 -7.51 -11.50
CA PHE A 123 27.02 -8.63 -11.40
C PHE A 123 26.57 -8.88 -9.97
N GLN A 124 27.48 -8.84 -9.00
CA GLN A 124 27.15 -9.03 -7.59
C GLN A 124 26.24 -7.91 -7.07
N GLU A 125 26.48 -6.67 -7.47
CA GLU A 125 25.63 -5.53 -7.11
C GLU A 125 24.22 -5.66 -7.70
N LYS A 126 24.10 -6.06 -8.98
CA LYS A 126 22.79 -6.31 -9.61
C LYS A 126 22.05 -7.48 -8.95
N LYS A 127 22.77 -8.56 -8.63
CA LYS A 127 22.22 -9.72 -7.92
C LYS A 127 21.68 -9.31 -6.55
N GLU A 128 22.44 -8.54 -5.78
CA GLU A 128 22.03 -8.09 -4.45
C GLU A 128 20.80 -7.18 -4.51
N ARG A 129 20.77 -6.21 -5.42
CA ARG A 129 19.58 -5.36 -5.65
C ARG A 129 18.34 -6.17 -6.03
N THR A 130 18.51 -7.19 -6.86
CA THR A 130 17.41 -8.06 -7.29
C THR A 130 16.92 -8.93 -6.14
N ASN A 131 17.83 -9.47 -5.32
CA ASN A 131 17.47 -10.18 -4.10
C ASN A 131 16.68 -9.29 -3.14
N GLN A 132 17.14 -8.07 -2.86
CA GLN A 132 16.44 -7.13 -2.00
C GLN A 132 15.04 -6.80 -2.51
N ALA A 133 14.84 -6.76 -3.84
CA ALA A 133 13.52 -6.50 -4.44
C ALA A 133 12.56 -7.68 -4.31
N THR A 134 13.02 -8.90 -4.04
CA THR A 134 12.21 -10.13 -4.02
C THR A 134 12.25 -10.92 -2.71
N SER A 135 13.13 -10.54 -1.76
CA SER A 135 13.48 -11.36 -0.59
C SER A 135 12.42 -11.50 0.48
N SER A 136 11.48 -10.56 0.58
CA SER A 136 10.53 -10.52 1.70
C SER A 136 9.15 -10.01 1.30
N ASN A 137 8.19 -10.18 2.22
CA ASN A 137 6.82 -9.67 2.06
C ASN A 137 6.75 -8.13 2.13
N SER A 138 7.82 -7.46 2.55
CA SER A 138 7.98 -6.00 2.50
C SER A 138 8.87 -5.53 1.35
N SER A 139 9.19 -6.41 0.41
CA SER A 139 10.00 -6.09 -0.76
C SER A 139 9.22 -5.28 -1.80
N ALA A 140 9.95 -4.66 -2.74
CA ALA A 140 9.36 -3.83 -3.78
C ALA A 140 8.32 -4.59 -4.63
N THR A 141 8.49 -5.89 -4.83
CA THR A 141 7.54 -6.75 -5.57
C THR A 141 6.19 -6.93 -4.87
N GLU A 142 6.14 -6.85 -3.54
CA GLU A 142 4.89 -6.89 -2.77
C GLU A 142 4.27 -5.51 -2.61
N ILE A 143 5.09 -4.51 -2.28
CA ILE A 143 4.63 -3.13 -2.09
C ILE A 143 3.92 -2.59 -3.33
N ILE A 144 4.35 -2.98 -4.53
CA ILE A 144 3.72 -2.51 -5.77
C ILE A 144 2.24 -2.89 -5.86
N TRP A 145 1.83 -4.05 -5.34
CA TRP A 145 0.43 -4.47 -5.32
C TRP A 145 -0.42 -3.63 -4.38
N ILE A 146 0.14 -3.27 -3.21
CA ILE A 146 -0.51 -2.38 -2.25
C ILE A 146 -0.71 -1.00 -2.89
N GLN A 147 0.32 -0.47 -3.56
CA GLN A 147 0.25 0.84 -4.22
C GLN A 147 -0.71 0.84 -5.42
N LEU A 148 -0.77 -0.25 -6.19
CA LEU A 148 -1.74 -0.39 -7.28
C LEU A 148 -3.18 -0.45 -6.76
N ASN A 149 -3.43 -1.19 -5.68
CA ASN A 149 -4.74 -1.24 -5.05
C ASN A 149 -5.17 0.14 -4.55
N GLN A 150 -4.27 0.84 -3.86
CA GLN A 150 -4.52 2.20 -3.39
C GLN A 150 -4.78 3.18 -4.55
N LEU A 151 -4.05 3.05 -5.66
CA LEU A 151 -4.26 3.88 -6.85
C LEU A 151 -5.67 3.66 -7.45
N VAL A 152 -6.08 2.40 -7.63
CA VAL A 152 -7.41 2.06 -8.15
C VAL A 152 -8.49 2.59 -7.21
N PHE A 153 -8.34 2.37 -5.90
CA PHE A 153 -9.25 2.89 -4.89
C PHE A 153 -9.36 4.42 -4.93
N CYS A 154 -8.24 5.16 -5.04
CA CYS A 154 -8.24 6.61 -5.15
C CYS A 154 -8.94 7.10 -6.42
N ILE A 155 -8.74 6.44 -7.57
CA ILE A 155 -9.41 6.82 -8.82
C ILE A 155 -10.92 6.59 -8.71
N LEU A 156 -11.35 5.42 -8.23
CA LEU A 156 -12.77 5.11 -8.04
C LEU A 156 -13.42 6.02 -7.01
N GLY A 157 -12.74 6.27 -5.89
CA GLY A 157 -13.18 7.19 -4.84
C GLY A 157 -13.34 8.60 -5.35
N PHE A 158 -12.36 9.11 -6.09
CA PHE A 158 -12.43 10.44 -6.70
C PHE A 158 -13.65 10.60 -7.61
N LEU A 159 -13.90 9.62 -8.48
CA LEU A 159 -15.07 9.62 -9.35
C LEU A 159 -16.40 9.57 -8.57
N ALA A 160 -16.47 8.73 -7.54
CA ALA A 160 -17.65 8.61 -6.67
C ALA A 160 -17.90 9.92 -5.92
N TYR A 161 -16.89 10.52 -5.32
CA TYR A 161 -17.02 11.80 -4.62
C TYR A 161 -17.39 12.95 -5.54
N LEU A 162 -16.84 13.03 -6.75
CA LEU A 162 -17.27 14.01 -7.76
C LEU A 162 -18.76 13.89 -8.06
N PHE A 163 -19.26 12.66 -8.17
CA PHE A 163 -20.70 12.43 -8.41
C PHE A 163 -21.57 12.88 -7.21
N VAL A 164 -21.16 12.57 -6.00
CA VAL A 164 -21.84 13.00 -4.77
C VAL A 164 -21.81 14.52 -4.63
N MET A 165 -20.66 15.16 -4.90
CA MET A 165 -20.47 16.60 -4.74
C MET A 165 -21.12 17.45 -5.85
N LYS A 166 -21.63 16.84 -6.92
CA LYS A 166 -22.29 17.57 -8.03
C LYS A 166 -23.42 18.50 -7.59
N ARG A 167 -24.04 18.24 -6.45
CA ARG A 167 -25.12 19.06 -5.88
C ARG A 167 -24.66 20.08 -4.83
N MET A 168 -23.35 20.11 -4.50
CA MET A 168 -22.82 21.00 -3.48
C MET A 168 -22.39 22.34 -4.05
N ASN A 169 -22.28 23.34 -3.16
CA ASN A 169 -21.84 24.67 -3.53
C ASN A 169 -20.38 24.63 -4.04
N VAL A 170 -20.13 25.30 -5.17
CA VAL A 170 -18.81 25.41 -5.80
C VAL A 170 -17.73 25.93 -4.84
N LEU A 171 -18.09 26.76 -3.88
CA LEU A 171 -17.17 27.28 -2.88
C LEU A 171 -16.59 26.16 -1.98
N ILE A 172 -17.43 25.22 -1.54
CA ILE A 172 -17.00 24.06 -0.74
C ILE A 172 -16.04 23.19 -1.56
N LEU A 173 -16.35 22.97 -2.84
CA LEU A 173 -15.48 22.22 -3.75
C LEU A 173 -14.10 22.90 -3.89
N ALA A 174 -14.06 24.21 -4.05
CA ALA A 174 -12.81 24.96 -4.15
C ALA A 174 -11.95 24.84 -2.87
N VAL A 175 -12.57 24.95 -1.70
CA VAL A 175 -11.89 24.81 -0.40
C VAL A 175 -11.32 23.39 -0.22
N THR A 176 -12.09 22.36 -0.59
CA THR A 176 -11.61 20.96 -0.47
C THR A 176 -10.44 20.66 -1.42
N ILE A 177 -10.47 21.18 -2.65
CA ILE A 177 -9.34 21.05 -3.58
C ILE A 177 -8.10 21.77 -3.02
N LEU A 178 -8.26 22.99 -2.52
CA LEU A 178 -7.15 23.75 -1.92
C LEU A 178 -6.54 22.99 -0.73
N ALA A 179 -7.38 22.47 0.17
CA ALA A 179 -6.93 21.65 1.30
C ALA A 179 -6.18 20.40 0.86
N ALA A 180 -6.65 19.71 -0.19
CA ALA A 180 -5.97 18.54 -0.75
C ALA A 180 -4.59 18.89 -1.31
N VAL A 181 -4.45 20.01 -2.04
CA VAL A 181 -3.16 20.47 -2.57
C VAL A 181 -2.20 20.83 -1.44
N VAL A 182 -2.65 21.54 -0.42
CA VAL A 182 -1.81 21.89 0.76
C VAL A 182 -1.35 20.62 1.49
N SER A 183 -2.25 19.66 1.69
CA SER A 183 -1.93 18.37 2.34
C SER A 183 -0.90 17.58 1.51
N TYR A 184 -1.03 17.57 0.20
CA TYR A 184 -0.08 16.91 -0.68
C TYR A 184 1.31 17.55 -0.60
N LEU A 185 1.41 18.87 -0.64
CA LEU A 185 2.68 19.59 -0.52
C LEU A 185 3.33 19.38 0.86
N ALA A 186 2.53 19.35 1.93
CA ALA A 186 3.01 19.06 3.27
C ALA A 186 3.53 17.61 3.37
N ALA A 187 2.81 16.63 2.81
CA ALA A 187 3.23 15.24 2.78
C ALA A 187 4.55 15.05 2.00
N GLN A 188 4.70 15.68 0.85
CA GLN A 188 5.97 15.65 0.10
C GLN A 188 7.15 16.21 0.90
N ARG A 189 6.94 17.33 1.58
CA ARG A 189 8.00 17.91 2.44
C ARG A 189 8.37 17.00 3.59
N SER A 190 7.39 16.35 4.23
CA SER A 190 7.64 15.42 5.33
C SER A 190 8.43 14.19 4.87
N VAL A 191 8.15 13.63 3.69
CA VAL A 191 8.91 12.50 3.12
C VAL A 191 10.36 12.89 2.84
N VAL A 192 10.58 14.04 2.20
CA VAL A 192 11.95 14.54 1.92
C VAL A 192 12.69 14.81 3.22
N TRP A 193 12.04 15.41 4.22
CA TRP A 193 12.64 15.65 5.52
C TRP A 193 13.01 14.33 6.22
N LEU A 194 12.12 13.33 6.19
CA LEU A 194 12.36 12.00 6.77
C LEU A 194 13.54 11.30 6.09
N GLN A 195 13.62 11.35 4.74
CA GLN A 195 14.73 10.79 3.99
C GLN A 195 16.07 11.45 4.33
N ASN A 196 16.09 12.77 4.49
CA ASN A 196 17.30 13.51 4.86
C ASN A 196 17.73 13.28 6.31
N ASN A 197 16.79 12.99 7.21
CA ASN A 197 17.05 12.79 8.64
C ASN A 197 17.07 11.31 9.07
N SER A 198 16.78 10.36 8.17
CA SER A 198 16.80 8.93 8.48
C SER A 198 18.20 8.44 8.94
N CYS A 199 19.29 9.07 8.48
CA CYS A 199 20.63 8.80 8.98
C CYS A 199 20.81 9.14 10.48
N LEU A 200 20.12 10.16 11.00
CA LEU A 200 20.18 10.54 12.41
C LEU A 200 19.42 9.55 13.31
N LEU A 201 18.36 8.92 12.81
CA LEU A 201 17.59 7.90 13.53
C LEU A 201 18.36 6.59 13.67
N TYR A 202 19.21 6.25 12.69
CA TYR A 202 20.06 5.05 12.73
C TYR A 202 21.36 5.23 13.52
N THR A 203 21.78 6.46 13.82
CA THR A 203 22.99 6.76 14.60
C THR A 203 22.71 6.94 16.09
N SER A 204 21.48 6.79 16.56
CA SER A 204 21.21 6.69 18.00
C SER A 204 21.79 5.37 18.49
N PRO A 205 22.85 5.41 19.36
CA PRO A 205 23.48 4.19 19.86
C PRO A 205 22.42 3.37 20.59
N SER A 206 22.25 2.11 20.15
CA SER A 206 21.40 1.16 20.86
C SER A 206 21.84 1.11 22.33
N PRO A 207 20.92 1.07 23.30
CA PRO A 207 21.28 0.86 24.70
C PRO A 207 22.14 -0.38 24.95
N ARG A 208 22.17 -1.33 24.00
CA ARG A 208 23.02 -2.53 24.01
C ARG A 208 24.48 -2.26 23.64
N ASP A 209 24.74 -1.26 22.79
CA ASP A 209 26.14 -0.97 22.39
C ASP A 209 26.95 -0.34 23.55
N GLY A 210 26.26 0.36 24.46
CA GLY A 210 26.88 0.89 25.69
C GLY A 210 27.25 -0.19 26.72
N LEU A 211 26.67 -1.38 26.66
CA LEU A 211 26.97 -2.50 27.56
C LEU A 211 28.16 -3.36 27.08
N LEU A 212 28.37 -3.46 25.79
CA LEU A 212 29.48 -4.22 25.22
C LEU A 212 30.84 -3.51 25.33
N SER A 213 30.84 -2.18 25.44
CA SER A 213 32.07 -1.40 25.64
C SER A 213 32.59 -1.41 27.09
N ARG A 214 31.86 -2.05 28.02
CA ARG A 214 32.23 -2.17 29.44
C ARG A 214 32.72 -3.56 29.85
N MET A 215 33.00 -4.47 28.92
CA MET A 215 33.69 -5.70 29.31
C MET A 215 35.17 -5.38 29.59
N PRO A 216 35.66 -5.60 30.82
CA PRO A 216 37.06 -5.49 31.10
C PRO A 216 37.80 -6.56 30.31
N SER A 217 38.82 -6.16 29.57
CA SER A 217 39.82 -7.05 29.01
C SER A 217 40.44 -7.83 30.15
N SER A 218 40.03 -9.08 30.35
CA SER A 218 40.69 -9.98 31.27
C SER A 218 42.05 -10.33 30.68
N ALA A 219 43.07 -9.96 31.38
CA ALA A 219 44.44 -10.36 31.22
C ALA A 219 44.59 -11.89 31.36
#